data_4c834f87ebd47db687ceb446338f1d5f
#
_entry.id   4c834f87ebd47db687ceb446338f1d5f
#
_cell.length_a   1.000
_cell.length_b   1.000
_cell.length_c   1.000
_cell.angle_alpha   90.00
_cell.angle_beta   90.00
_cell.angle_gamma   90.00
#
_symmetry.space_group_name_H-M   'P 1'
#
loop_
_entity.id
_entity.type
_entity.pdbx_description
1 polymer ?
#
loop_
_entity_poly.entity_id
_entity_poly.type
_entity_poly.pdbx_seq_one_letter_code
_entity_poly.pdbx_strand_id
1 'polypeptide(L)'
;MFRITAALRSVCDITPTMLQHFGIRGLLLDLDNTLTTHDNPRPAEGVLDWIAVMKENGIAMCIVSNNHPPRVKPFADLLGLPFVCEGKKPLSKGFREARAVMGLPWKELA
;
A
#
# COMPACT_ATOMS: atom_id res chain seq x y z
N MET A 1 14.42 -1.77 -2.80
CA MET A 1 13.15 -1.53 -2.06
C MET A 1 13.30 -2.00 -0.62
N PHE A 2 12.94 -1.16 0.29
CA PHE A 2 12.95 -1.50 1.70
C PHE A 2 11.73 -2.36 2.04
N ARG A 3 11.95 -3.51 2.66
CA ARG A 3 10.84 -4.39 3.05
C ARG A 3 10.54 -4.19 4.53
N ILE A 4 9.33 -3.72 4.82
CA ILE A 4 8.87 -3.63 6.21
C ILE A 4 8.33 -4.99 6.58
N THR A 5 9.17 -5.77 7.25
CA THR A 5 8.73 -7.02 7.86
C THR A 5 8.60 -6.76 9.32
N ALA A 6 7.57 -7.31 9.95
CA ALA A 6 7.67 -7.13 11.26
C ALA A 6 6.87 -7.72 12.28
N ALA A 7 7.22 -7.43 13.39
CA ALA A 7 6.53 -7.42 14.64
C ALA A 7 5.39 -6.38 14.71
N LEU A 8 4.95 -5.84 13.57
CA LEU A 8 3.84 -4.90 13.53
C LEU A 8 2.51 -5.62 13.63
N ARG A 9 1.63 -5.13 14.48
CA ARG A 9 0.29 -5.68 14.64
C ARG A 9 -0.63 -5.29 13.49
N SER A 10 -0.36 -4.14 12.88
CA SER A 10 -1.18 -3.55 11.86
C SER A 10 -0.34 -2.61 11.00
N VAL A 11 -0.77 -2.38 9.77
CA VAL A 11 -0.17 -1.37 8.91
C VAL A 11 -0.22 0.01 9.58
N CYS A 12 -1.20 0.26 10.43
CA CYS A 12 -1.35 1.53 11.14
C CYS A 12 -0.24 1.80 12.15
N ASP A 13 0.60 0.81 12.46
CA ASP A 13 1.77 0.99 13.31
C ASP A 13 2.93 1.67 12.57
N ILE A 14 2.87 1.75 11.25
CA ILE A 14 3.85 2.46 10.45
C ILE A 14 3.58 3.96 10.57
N THR A 15 4.58 4.73 11.00
CA THR A 15 4.44 6.18 11.17
C THR A 15 5.21 6.94 10.10
N PRO A 16 4.81 8.19 9.77
CA PRO A 16 5.60 9.03 8.88
C PRO A 16 7.03 9.23 9.36
N THR A 17 7.24 9.33 10.67
CA THR A 17 8.57 9.49 11.26
C THR A 17 9.46 8.28 10.96
N MET A 18 8.92 7.06 11.08
CA MET A 18 9.64 5.85 10.70
C MET A 18 10.07 5.90 9.24
N LEU A 19 9.16 6.28 8.35
CA LEU A 19 9.43 6.33 6.92
C LEU A 19 10.49 7.37 6.60
N GLN A 20 10.45 8.54 7.23
CA GLN A 20 11.47 9.57 7.07
C GLN A 20 12.83 9.07 7.52
N HIS A 21 12.88 8.36 8.63
CA HIS A 21 14.12 7.81 9.16
C HIS A 21 14.82 6.87 8.17
N PHE A 22 14.04 6.10 7.41
CA PHE A 22 14.57 5.17 6.41
C PHE A 22 14.62 5.75 5.00
N GLY A 23 14.24 7.01 4.82
CA GLY A 23 14.23 7.65 3.50
C GLY A 23 13.14 7.11 2.59
N ILE A 24 12.05 6.62 3.14
CA ILE A 24 10.93 6.05 2.39
C ILE A 24 9.90 7.14 2.10
N ARG A 25 9.51 7.27 0.83
CA ARG A 25 8.53 8.23 0.36
C ARG A 25 7.31 7.60 -0.29
N GLY A 26 7.33 6.31 -0.52
CA GLY A 26 6.22 5.59 -1.12
C GLY A 26 6.04 4.21 -0.53
N LEU A 27 4.79 3.78 -0.43
CA LEU A 27 4.42 2.47 0.12
C LEU A 27 3.67 1.65 -0.91
N LEU A 28 4.06 0.40 -1.04
CA LEU A 28 3.33 -0.63 -1.76
C LEU A 28 2.51 -1.40 -0.73
N LEU A 29 1.20 -1.36 -0.89
CA LEU A 29 0.28 -1.91 0.11
C LEU A 29 -0.49 -3.08 -0.47
N ASP A 30 -0.41 -4.22 0.21
CA ASP A 30 -1.28 -5.35 -0.10
C ASP A 30 -2.68 -5.06 0.42
N LEU A 31 -3.71 -5.62 -0.21
CA LEU A 31 -5.08 -5.40 0.21
C LEU A 31 -5.48 -6.37 1.32
N ASP A 32 -5.51 -7.67 1.00
CA ASP A 32 -5.95 -8.68 1.97
C ASP A 32 -4.93 -8.88 3.07
N ASN A 33 -5.39 -8.92 4.31
CA ASN A 33 -4.58 -9.06 5.52
C ASN A 33 -3.66 -7.85 5.82
N THR A 34 -3.78 -6.76 5.05
CA THR A 34 -3.05 -5.51 5.30
C THR A 34 -4.03 -4.36 5.52
N LEU A 35 -4.81 -4.02 4.51
CA LEU A 35 -5.78 -2.92 4.57
C LEU A 35 -7.16 -3.41 5.03
N THR A 36 -7.40 -4.69 4.89
CA THR A 36 -8.65 -5.33 5.31
C THR A 36 -8.41 -6.80 5.59
N THR A 37 -9.39 -7.47 6.19
CA THR A 37 -9.38 -8.91 6.33
C THR A 37 -9.82 -9.58 5.02
N HIS A 38 -9.49 -10.85 4.87
CA HIS A 38 -9.82 -11.61 3.65
C HIS A 38 -11.32 -11.53 3.36
N ASP A 39 -11.65 -11.21 2.09
CA ASP A 39 -13.03 -11.09 1.59
C ASP A 39 -13.91 -10.06 2.29
N ASN A 40 -13.35 -9.21 3.14
CA ASN A 40 -14.10 -8.14 3.79
C ASN A 40 -14.18 -6.93 2.85
N PRO A 41 -15.39 -6.39 2.56
CA PRO A 41 -15.52 -5.23 1.69
C PRO A 41 -15.16 -3.91 2.37
N ARG A 42 -14.83 -3.92 3.66
CA ARG A 42 -14.50 -2.70 4.40
C ARG A 42 -13.05 -2.69 4.84
N PRO A 43 -12.41 -1.50 4.87
CA PRO A 43 -11.07 -1.38 5.45
C PRO A 43 -11.07 -1.77 6.93
N ALA A 44 -9.93 -2.26 7.40
CA ALA A 44 -9.73 -2.51 8.81
C ALA A 44 -9.82 -1.21 9.61
N GLU A 45 -10.16 -1.31 10.88
CA GLU A 45 -10.29 -0.15 11.75
C GLU A 45 -9.01 0.67 11.76
N GLY A 46 -9.16 1.99 11.65
CA GLY A 46 -8.04 2.93 11.66
C GLY A 46 -7.35 3.13 10.32
N VAL A 47 -7.61 2.30 9.31
CA VAL A 47 -6.91 2.39 8.03
C VAL A 47 -7.24 3.69 7.30
N LEU A 48 -8.49 4.13 7.28
CA LEU A 48 -8.85 5.38 6.60
C LEU A 48 -8.11 6.58 7.20
N ASP A 49 -8.06 6.66 8.52
CA ASP A 49 -7.34 7.74 9.21
C ASP A 49 -5.84 7.65 8.96
N TRP A 50 -5.29 6.45 8.97
CA TRP A 50 -3.88 6.22 8.70
C TRP A 50 -3.50 6.67 7.28
N ILE A 51 -4.32 6.34 6.28
CA ILE A 51 -4.11 6.78 4.89
C ILE A 51 -4.11 8.30 4.81
N ALA A 52 -5.04 8.97 5.50
CA ALA A 52 -5.11 10.43 5.52
C ALA A 52 -3.82 11.04 6.10
N VAL A 53 -3.32 10.50 7.20
CA VAL A 53 -2.08 10.95 7.82
C VAL A 53 -0.89 10.78 6.88
N MET A 54 -0.81 9.63 6.19
CA MET A 54 0.26 9.39 5.22
C MET A 54 0.22 10.40 4.07
N LYS A 55 -0.95 10.66 3.53
CA LYS A 55 -1.13 11.66 2.46
C LYS A 55 -0.70 13.05 2.91
N GLU A 56 -1.09 13.45 4.12
CA GLU A 56 -0.70 14.75 4.68
C GLU A 56 0.81 14.90 4.81
N ASN A 57 1.52 13.81 4.99
CA ASN A 57 2.97 13.80 5.12
C ASN A 57 3.69 13.54 3.79
N GLY A 58 2.96 13.58 2.68
CA GLY A 58 3.57 13.46 1.36
C GLY A 58 4.02 12.06 0.98
N ILE A 59 3.49 11.03 1.64
CA ILE A 59 3.81 9.64 1.33
C ILE A 59 2.92 9.15 0.19
N ALA A 60 3.54 8.76 -0.92
CA ALA A 60 2.82 8.14 -2.03
C ALA A 60 2.45 6.69 -1.65
N MET A 61 1.31 6.22 -2.13
CA MET A 61 0.86 4.87 -1.83
C MET A 61 0.22 4.27 -3.07
N CYS A 62 0.41 2.96 -3.25
CA CYS A 62 -0.22 2.20 -4.32
C CYS A 62 -0.61 0.83 -3.79
N ILE A 63 -1.84 0.42 -4.06
CA ILE A 63 -2.29 -0.92 -3.70
C ILE A 63 -1.76 -1.89 -4.76
N VAL A 64 -1.12 -2.97 -4.32
CA VAL A 64 -0.68 -4.06 -5.17
C VAL A 64 -1.36 -5.32 -4.67
N SER A 65 -2.19 -5.95 -5.50
CA SER A 65 -3.01 -7.07 -5.08
C SER A 65 -2.95 -8.21 -6.08
N ASN A 66 -3.00 -9.43 -5.58
CA ASN A 66 -3.17 -10.62 -6.40
C ASN A 66 -4.63 -10.83 -6.82
N ASN A 67 -5.53 -10.04 -6.27
CA ASN A 67 -6.94 -10.14 -6.59
C ASN A 67 -7.29 -9.40 -7.89
N HIS A 68 -8.51 -9.58 -8.35
CA HIS A 68 -9.00 -8.98 -9.59
C HIS A 68 -9.62 -7.60 -9.33
N PRO A 69 -9.72 -6.75 -10.38
CA PRO A 69 -10.26 -5.40 -10.24
C PRO A 69 -11.61 -5.30 -9.50
N PRO A 70 -12.58 -6.21 -9.69
CA PRO A 70 -13.85 -6.11 -8.96
C PRO A 70 -13.70 -6.16 -7.45
N ARG A 71 -12.63 -6.80 -6.94
CA ARG A 71 -12.32 -6.83 -5.50
C ARG A 71 -11.55 -5.58 -5.06
N VAL A 72 -10.61 -5.14 -5.87
CA VAL A 72 -9.61 -4.11 -5.50
C VAL A 72 -10.12 -2.70 -5.76
N LYS A 73 -10.78 -2.47 -6.88
CA LYS A 73 -11.20 -1.13 -7.29
C LYS A 73 -12.07 -0.41 -6.26
N PRO A 74 -13.08 -1.05 -5.63
CA PRO A 74 -13.88 -0.35 -4.62
C PRO A 74 -13.04 0.17 -3.45
N PHE A 75 -12.03 -0.59 -3.03
CA PHE A 75 -11.10 -0.13 -1.98
C PHE A 75 -10.25 1.03 -2.45
N ALA A 76 -9.68 0.91 -3.65
CA ALA A 76 -8.85 1.97 -4.21
C ALA A 76 -9.64 3.27 -4.34
N ASP A 77 -10.88 3.20 -4.79
CA ASP A 77 -11.76 4.36 -4.91
C ASP A 77 -12.08 4.95 -3.53
N LEU A 78 -12.39 4.10 -2.56
CA LEU A 78 -12.71 4.54 -1.19
C LEU A 78 -11.50 5.22 -0.53
N LEU A 79 -10.31 4.66 -0.71
CA LEU A 79 -9.08 5.17 -0.11
C LEU A 79 -8.43 6.29 -0.94
N GLY A 80 -8.88 6.50 -2.16
CA GLY A 80 -8.30 7.50 -3.06
C GLY A 80 -6.88 7.15 -3.49
N LEU A 81 -6.61 5.87 -3.73
CA LEU A 81 -5.29 5.37 -4.09
C LEU A 81 -5.29 4.71 -5.46
N PRO A 82 -4.17 4.80 -6.21
CA PRO A 82 -3.98 3.97 -7.38
C PRO A 82 -3.79 2.50 -6.98
N PHE A 83 -4.04 1.60 -7.92
CA PHE A 83 -3.88 0.17 -7.66
C PHE A 83 -3.34 -0.57 -8.87
N VAL A 84 -2.69 -1.68 -8.59
CA VAL A 84 -2.21 -2.64 -9.59
C VAL A 84 -2.75 -4.01 -9.19
N CYS A 85 -3.44 -4.66 -10.12
CA CYS A 85 -3.93 -6.03 -9.94
C CYS A 85 -3.02 -6.97 -10.71
N GLU A 86 -2.36 -7.86 -10.00
CA GLU A 86 -1.40 -8.78 -10.61
C GLU A 86 -2.07 -10.01 -11.24
N GLY A 87 -3.19 -10.45 -10.66
CA GLY A 87 -3.80 -11.71 -11.06
C GLY A 87 -2.82 -12.85 -10.88
N LYS A 88 -2.49 -13.56 -11.96
CA LYS A 88 -1.50 -14.65 -11.95
C LYS A 88 -0.11 -14.18 -12.41
N LYS A 89 0.11 -12.88 -12.51
CA LYS A 89 1.41 -12.33 -12.95
C LYS A 89 2.46 -12.47 -11.84
N PRO A 90 3.76 -12.51 -12.20
CA PRO A 90 4.80 -12.47 -11.19
C PRO A 90 4.72 -11.20 -10.35
N LEU A 91 4.96 -11.34 -9.05
CA LEU A 91 4.90 -10.23 -8.10
C LEU A 91 5.83 -9.07 -8.51
N SER A 92 7.01 -9.38 -9.03
CA SER A 92 7.98 -8.38 -9.47
C SER A 92 7.43 -7.47 -10.57
N LYS A 93 6.54 -7.97 -11.43
CA LYS A 93 5.92 -7.15 -12.48
C LYS A 93 4.95 -6.15 -11.87
N GLY A 94 4.12 -6.58 -10.92
CA GLY A 94 3.21 -5.69 -10.21
C GLY A 94 3.96 -4.59 -9.45
N PHE A 95 5.06 -4.93 -8.81
CA PHE A 95 5.89 -3.95 -8.12
C PHE A 95 6.47 -2.92 -9.10
N ARG A 96 6.92 -3.34 -10.28
CA ARG A 96 7.42 -2.41 -11.28
C ARG A 96 6.34 -1.47 -11.81
N GLU A 97 5.14 -2.00 -12.03
CA GLU A 97 3.99 -1.18 -12.45
C GLU A 97 3.64 -0.15 -11.35
N ALA A 98 3.59 -0.58 -10.10
CA ALA A 98 3.29 0.31 -8.98
C ALA A 98 4.36 1.40 -8.81
N ARG A 99 5.63 1.04 -8.96
CA ARG A 99 6.72 2.02 -8.92
C ARG A 99 6.55 3.07 -10.01
N ALA A 100 6.21 2.66 -11.22
CA ALA A 100 6.00 3.59 -12.33
C ALA A 100 4.85 4.55 -12.02
N VAL A 101 3.77 4.05 -11.42
CA VAL A 101 2.63 4.88 -11.02
C VAL A 101 3.03 5.93 -9.97
N MET A 102 3.85 5.54 -9.00
CA MET A 102 4.29 6.45 -7.94
C MET A 102 5.42 7.39 -8.38
N GLY A 103 6.18 7.02 -9.42
CA GLY A 103 7.27 7.85 -9.92
C GLY A 103 8.46 7.99 -8.97
N LEU A 104 8.69 7.02 -8.10
CA LEU A 104 9.76 7.06 -7.11
C LEU A 104 10.82 5.98 -7.38
N PRO A 105 12.10 6.23 -7.03
CA PRO A 105 13.12 5.20 -7.17
C PRO A 105 12.94 4.10 -6.13
N TRP A 106 13.44 2.90 -6.42
CA TRP A 106 13.29 1.74 -5.54
C TRP A 106 13.77 1.98 -4.11
N LYS A 107 14.84 2.76 -3.93
CA LYS A 107 15.40 3.03 -2.60
C LYS A 107 14.45 3.83 -1.69
N GLU A 108 13.47 4.51 -2.26
CA GLU A 108 12.49 5.30 -1.52
C GLU A 108 11.16 4.56 -1.33
N LEU A 109 11.07 3.29 -1.71
CA LEU A 109 9.86 2.48 -1.61
C LEU A 109 9.97 1.39 -0.54
N ALA A 110 8.82 1.10 0.04
CA ALA A 110 8.69 0.00 0.98
C ALA A 110 7.38 -0.77 0.78
#